data_f690c7688b94bf1c9ac9181354cd676c
#
_entry.id   f690c7688b94bf1c9ac9181354cd676c
#
_cell.length_a   1.000
_cell.length_b   1.000
_cell.length_c   1.000
_cell.angle_alpha   90.00
_cell.angle_beta   90.00
_cell.angle_gamma   90.00
#
_symmetry.space_group_name_H-M   'P 1'
#
loop_
_entity.id
_entity.type
_entity.pdbx_description
1 polymer ?
#
loop_
_entity_poly.entity_id
_entity_poly.type
_entity_poly.pdbx_seq_one_letter_code
_entity_poly.pdbx_strand_id
1 'polypeptide(L)'
;MTTRELDTRTVTELVAEATAAPSMHNAQPWRFRFLTDERVLLLRADLDRAMRRSDPVHRALHIGCGAALFNLRVAAAHSGLSPLVRLLPDRGDPRLLAAVHLAGPGGPVPDDQDLARLYPAIHQRHTSRYPFDDRDVPEDVRSRLRAAATREGAELSFPESWHLDTVLELVHDAESRDTLDPGGREDLERWTRLGPEADVATDGVPEYAFGPRRRDGRAPLRDFAGRRPVADRGSTVFEKSPHLALLYTGGDAPLDWLRAGQGLEHVLLEATTAGLAGSLTSHLLENDDLRVLARDPVSGRGYVQMVLRLGYGPHGPATPRRPVGDVLDIT
;
A
#
# COMPACT_ATOMS: atom_id res chain seq x y z
N MET A 1 29.27 -19.31 -2.21
CA MET A 1 28.34 -18.28 -1.74
C MET A 1 28.46 -18.24 -0.23
N THR A 2 28.94 -17.15 0.33
CA THR A 2 29.13 -16.99 1.78
C THR A 2 27.74 -16.87 2.41
N THR A 3 27.41 -17.80 3.28
CA THR A 3 26.20 -17.75 4.10
C THR A 3 26.24 -16.47 4.93
N ARG A 4 25.39 -15.48 4.58
CA ARG A 4 25.27 -14.27 5.40
C ARG A 4 24.65 -14.69 6.74
N GLU A 5 25.40 -14.54 7.81
CA GLU A 5 24.86 -14.76 9.16
C GLU A 5 23.68 -13.82 9.38
N LEU A 6 22.62 -14.32 10.00
CA LEU A 6 21.47 -13.51 10.40
C LEU A 6 21.87 -12.71 11.65
N ASP A 7 22.59 -11.63 11.43
CA ASP A 7 22.99 -10.70 12.45
C ASP A 7 21.99 -9.53 12.59
N THR A 8 22.14 -8.75 13.62
CA THR A 8 21.32 -7.55 13.89
C THR A 8 21.33 -6.57 12.71
N ARG A 9 22.44 -6.46 12.00
CA ARG A 9 22.57 -5.57 10.85
C ARG A 9 21.69 -6.05 9.69
N THR A 10 21.73 -7.34 9.38
CA THR A 10 20.88 -7.93 8.34
C THR A 10 19.39 -7.72 8.66
N VAL A 11 18.97 -7.95 9.91
CA VAL A 11 17.58 -7.72 10.34
C VAL A 11 17.20 -6.24 10.19
N THR A 12 18.08 -5.32 10.57
CA THR A 12 17.85 -3.88 10.41
C THR A 12 17.67 -3.49 8.94
N GLU A 13 18.50 -4.04 8.05
CA GLU A 13 18.39 -3.84 6.60
C GLU A 13 17.04 -4.38 6.07
N LEU A 14 16.64 -5.60 6.47
CA LEU A 14 15.36 -6.17 6.06
C LEU A 14 14.16 -5.33 6.52
N VAL A 15 14.20 -4.79 7.74
CA VAL A 15 13.12 -3.92 8.25
C VAL A 15 13.13 -2.56 7.55
N ALA A 16 14.31 -2.01 7.18
CA ALA A 16 14.40 -0.81 6.38
C ALA A 16 13.63 -0.97 5.05
N GLU A 17 13.84 -2.09 4.35
CA GLU A 17 13.13 -2.42 3.11
C GLU A 17 11.62 -2.61 3.33
N ALA A 18 11.24 -3.29 4.42
CA ALA A 18 9.83 -3.46 4.78
C ALA A 18 9.12 -2.11 4.96
N THR A 19 9.79 -1.14 5.60
CA THR A 19 9.21 0.18 5.87
C THR A 19 9.05 1.06 4.63
N ALA A 20 9.66 0.71 3.49
CA ALA A 20 9.44 1.39 2.22
C ALA A 20 8.01 1.22 1.67
N ALA A 21 7.24 0.26 2.20
CA ALA A 21 5.87 -0.02 1.80
C ALA A 21 4.92 1.18 1.90
N PRO A 22 3.82 1.20 1.11
CA PRO A 22 2.77 2.19 1.25
C PRO A 22 1.89 1.90 2.47
N SER A 23 1.31 2.95 3.02
CA SER A 23 0.24 2.88 4.00
C SER A 23 -0.72 4.04 3.82
N MET A 24 -1.93 3.91 4.32
CA MET A 24 -2.92 4.98 4.27
C MET A 24 -2.32 6.25 4.89
N HIS A 25 -2.37 7.36 4.15
CA HIS A 25 -1.79 8.67 4.52
C HIS A 25 -0.32 8.61 4.98
N ASN A 26 0.44 7.58 4.59
CA ASN A 26 1.81 7.34 5.05
C ASN A 26 1.92 7.24 6.58
N ALA A 27 0.90 6.68 7.22
CA ALA A 27 0.84 6.52 8.68
C ALA A 27 1.87 5.51 9.20
N GLN A 28 2.29 4.54 8.39
CA GLN A 28 3.30 3.53 8.74
C GLN A 28 2.94 2.80 10.05
N PRO A 29 1.80 2.07 10.09
CA PRO A 29 1.19 1.56 11.30
C PRO A 29 1.77 0.20 11.72
N TRP A 30 3.05 0.00 11.57
CA TRP A 30 3.77 -1.22 11.86
C TRP A 30 4.82 -1.04 12.95
N ARG A 31 5.06 -2.12 13.70
CA ARG A 31 6.20 -2.33 14.60
C ARG A 31 6.75 -3.72 14.35
N PHE A 32 8.06 -3.82 14.45
CA PHE A 32 8.78 -5.09 14.32
C PHE A 32 9.46 -5.41 15.66
N ARG A 33 9.52 -6.72 15.96
CA ARG A 33 10.33 -7.23 17.07
C ARG A 33 11.08 -8.46 16.60
N PHE A 34 12.38 -8.44 16.72
CA PHE A 34 13.22 -9.59 16.39
C PHE A 34 13.58 -10.36 17.67
N LEU A 35 13.21 -11.63 17.70
CA LEU A 35 13.56 -12.60 18.72
C LEU A 35 14.82 -13.32 18.26
N THR A 36 15.97 -12.94 18.82
CA THR A 36 17.30 -13.36 18.36
C THR A 36 17.48 -14.88 18.47
N ASP A 37 17.15 -15.46 19.62
CA ASP A 37 17.31 -16.89 19.88
C ASP A 37 16.44 -17.77 18.99
N GLU A 38 15.23 -17.30 18.66
CA GLU A 38 14.25 -18.01 17.85
C GLU A 38 14.42 -17.72 16.35
N ARG A 39 15.18 -16.69 15.98
CA ARG A 39 15.35 -16.18 14.61
C ARG A 39 14.01 -15.81 13.97
N VAL A 40 13.12 -15.20 14.76
CA VAL A 40 11.77 -14.83 14.38
C VAL A 40 11.62 -13.32 14.38
N LEU A 41 11.17 -12.76 13.27
CA LEU A 41 10.75 -11.37 13.18
C LEU A 41 9.22 -11.30 13.30
N LEU A 42 8.74 -10.65 14.34
CA LEU A 42 7.32 -10.42 14.59
C LEU A 42 6.92 -9.08 13.98
N LEU A 43 5.82 -9.09 13.21
CA LEU A 43 5.15 -7.88 12.73
C LEU A 43 3.91 -7.62 13.58
N ARG A 44 3.82 -6.42 14.14
CA ARG A 44 2.75 -6.00 15.05
C ARG A 44 2.07 -4.72 14.55
N ALA A 45 0.77 -4.59 14.81
CA ALA A 45 0.02 -3.37 14.58
C ALA A 45 0.40 -2.27 15.59
N ASP A 46 0.73 -1.08 15.11
CA ASP A 46 0.90 0.14 15.90
C ASP A 46 -0.44 0.90 15.93
N LEU A 47 -1.28 0.61 16.92
CA LEU A 47 -2.63 1.19 17.02
C LEU A 47 -2.62 2.69 17.36
N ASP A 48 -1.51 3.24 17.85
CA ASP A 48 -1.37 4.68 18.08
C ASP A 48 -1.35 5.46 16.75
N ARG A 49 -1.11 4.73 15.65
CA ARG A 49 -1.10 5.24 14.27
C ARG A 49 -2.37 4.90 13.49
N ALA A 50 -3.37 4.32 14.14
CA ALA A 50 -4.65 4.02 13.53
C ALA A 50 -5.45 5.31 13.25
N MET A 51 -6.23 5.28 12.18
CA MET A 51 -7.16 6.34 11.81
C MET A 51 -8.56 5.98 12.31
N ARG A 52 -8.96 6.60 13.41
CA ARG A 52 -10.18 6.19 14.12
C ARG A 52 -11.47 6.48 13.36
N ARG A 53 -11.45 7.45 12.47
CA ARG A 53 -12.62 7.88 11.67
C ARG A 53 -12.61 7.23 10.28
N SER A 54 -11.50 7.32 9.59
CA SER A 54 -11.38 6.82 8.22
C SER A 54 -11.14 5.30 8.15
N ASP A 55 -10.69 4.68 9.25
CA ASP A 55 -10.41 3.23 9.33
C ASP A 55 -10.80 2.63 10.69
N PRO A 56 -12.08 2.71 11.09
CA PRO A 56 -12.53 2.34 12.44
C PRO A 56 -12.34 0.85 12.75
N VAL A 57 -12.33 -0.01 11.74
CA VAL A 57 -12.11 -1.47 11.89
C VAL A 57 -10.67 -1.89 11.61
N HIS A 58 -9.77 -0.93 11.36
CA HIS A 58 -8.34 -1.16 11.09
C HIS A 58 -8.05 -1.95 9.82
N ARG A 59 -8.94 -1.92 8.83
CA ARG A 59 -8.77 -2.60 7.54
C ARG A 59 -7.57 -2.04 6.77
N ALA A 60 -7.50 -0.72 6.59
CA ALA A 60 -6.40 -0.07 5.89
C ALA A 60 -5.07 -0.20 6.64
N LEU A 61 -5.11 -0.24 7.98
CA LEU A 61 -3.95 -0.54 8.82
C LEU A 61 -3.39 -1.94 8.50
N HIS A 62 -4.25 -2.97 8.46
CA HIS A 62 -3.82 -4.34 8.14
C HIS A 62 -3.28 -4.43 6.70
N ILE A 63 -3.91 -3.75 5.73
CA ILE A 63 -3.41 -3.68 4.34
C ILE A 63 -2.01 -3.07 4.30
N GLY A 64 -1.78 -1.95 4.99
CA GLY A 64 -0.44 -1.35 5.09
C GLY A 64 0.60 -2.29 5.71
N CYS A 65 0.25 -2.98 6.80
CA CYS A 65 1.13 -3.97 7.42
C CYS A 65 1.40 -5.18 6.50
N GLY A 66 0.39 -5.62 5.73
CA GLY A 66 0.54 -6.66 4.71
C GLY A 66 1.50 -6.24 3.59
N ALA A 67 1.44 -4.99 3.15
CA ALA A 67 2.38 -4.43 2.17
C ALA A 67 3.83 -4.41 2.72
N ALA A 68 4.02 -4.01 3.98
CA ALA A 68 5.32 -4.05 4.65
C ALA A 68 5.86 -5.48 4.79
N LEU A 69 4.97 -6.45 5.08
CA LEU A 69 5.33 -7.86 5.12
C LEU A 69 5.80 -8.38 3.74
N PHE A 70 5.16 -7.95 2.66
CA PHE A 70 5.56 -8.35 1.32
C PHE A 70 6.96 -7.81 0.96
N ASN A 71 7.24 -6.54 1.21
CA ASN A 71 8.57 -5.97 1.03
C ASN A 71 9.64 -6.72 1.84
N LEU A 72 9.32 -7.11 3.09
CA LEU A 72 10.19 -7.93 3.92
C LEU A 72 10.52 -9.27 3.24
N ARG A 73 9.52 -9.93 2.65
CA ARG A 73 9.70 -11.21 1.91
C ARG A 73 10.60 -11.01 0.68
N VAL A 74 10.37 -9.94 -0.09
CA VAL A 74 11.22 -9.60 -1.24
C VAL A 74 12.67 -9.35 -0.82
N ALA A 75 12.89 -8.57 0.23
CA ALA A 75 14.22 -8.26 0.76
C ALA A 75 14.93 -9.51 1.30
N ALA A 76 14.20 -10.38 2.02
CA ALA A 76 14.73 -11.65 2.50
C ALA A 76 15.14 -12.56 1.36
N ALA A 77 14.29 -12.72 0.33
CA ALA A 77 14.61 -13.52 -0.86
C ALA A 77 15.85 -12.96 -1.59
N HIS A 78 15.94 -11.64 -1.74
CA HIS A 78 17.11 -10.97 -2.33
C HIS A 78 18.40 -11.22 -1.52
N SER A 79 18.30 -11.30 -0.20
CA SER A 79 19.41 -11.62 0.70
C SER A 79 19.74 -13.12 0.75
N GLY A 80 19.07 -13.96 -0.02
CA GLY A 80 19.25 -15.42 -0.04
C GLY A 80 18.68 -16.13 1.19
N LEU A 81 17.79 -15.47 1.92
CA LEU A 81 17.03 -16.06 3.03
C LEU A 81 15.73 -16.67 2.52
N SER A 82 15.19 -17.64 3.28
CA SER A 82 13.91 -18.29 2.99
C SER A 82 12.93 -18.00 4.13
N PRO A 83 12.16 -16.89 4.04
CA PRO A 83 11.23 -16.50 5.09
C PRO A 83 10.02 -17.44 5.12
N LEU A 84 9.72 -18.02 6.29
CA LEU A 84 8.47 -18.76 6.52
C LEU A 84 7.51 -17.85 7.28
N VAL A 85 6.44 -17.44 6.61
CA VAL A 85 5.45 -16.52 7.17
C VAL A 85 4.26 -17.25 7.76
N ARG A 86 3.91 -16.91 8.99
CA ARG A 86 2.68 -17.32 9.65
C ARG A 86 1.85 -16.10 9.97
N LEU A 87 0.71 -15.94 9.30
CA LEU A 87 -0.23 -14.84 9.52
C LEU A 87 -1.10 -15.12 10.76
N LEU A 88 -1.36 -14.08 11.54
CA LEU A 88 -2.19 -14.08 12.76
C LEU A 88 -1.86 -15.29 13.66
N PRO A 89 -0.61 -15.44 14.09
CA PRO A 89 -0.14 -16.67 14.74
C PRO A 89 -0.73 -16.91 16.11
N ASP A 90 -1.25 -15.87 16.78
CA ASP A 90 -1.87 -15.92 18.10
C ASP A 90 -3.26 -15.29 18.07
N ARG A 91 -4.29 -16.09 18.34
CA ARG A 91 -5.68 -15.62 18.45
C ARG A 91 -5.93 -14.74 19.67
N GLY A 92 -5.12 -14.86 20.69
CA GLY A 92 -5.19 -14.08 21.93
C GLY A 92 -4.55 -12.68 21.81
N ASP A 93 -3.72 -12.46 20.79
CA ASP A 93 -3.07 -11.16 20.54
C ASP A 93 -3.39 -10.64 19.14
N PRO A 94 -4.49 -9.89 18.97
CA PRO A 94 -4.90 -9.36 17.67
C PRO A 94 -3.93 -8.30 17.10
N ARG A 95 -2.98 -7.81 17.88
CA ARG A 95 -1.94 -6.91 17.40
C ARG A 95 -0.77 -7.65 16.76
N LEU A 96 -0.61 -8.94 16.99
CA LEU A 96 0.42 -9.77 16.36
C LEU A 96 -0.09 -10.25 15.00
N LEU A 97 0.37 -9.57 13.94
CA LEU A 97 -0.12 -9.75 12.58
C LEU A 97 0.60 -10.87 11.82
N ALA A 98 1.91 -11.02 12.04
CA ALA A 98 2.69 -12.09 11.43
C ALA A 98 3.91 -12.46 12.28
N ALA A 99 4.30 -13.73 12.19
CA ALA A 99 5.60 -14.23 12.62
C ALA A 99 6.36 -14.72 11.37
N VAL A 100 7.57 -14.22 11.17
CA VAL A 100 8.44 -14.52 10.04
C VAL A 100 9.68 -15.22 10.55
N HIS A 101 9.78 -16.54 10.33
CA HIS A 101 10.98 -17.29 10.62
C HIS A 101 11.99 -17.09 9.50
N LEU A 102 13.12 -16.50 9.83
CA LEU A 102 14.21 -16.23 8.89
C LEU A 102 15.16 -17.43 8.86
N ALA A 103 14.83 -18.42 8.02
CA ALA A 103 15.70 -19.59 7.80
C ALA A 103 16.89 -19.21 6.92
N GLY A 104 18.07 -19.78 7.25
CA GLY A 104 19.25 -19.69 6.39
C GLY A 104 19.11 -20.49 5.09
N PRO A 105 20.09 -20.39 4.18
CA PRO A 105 20.12 -21.18 2.95
C PRO A 105 20.02 -22.68 3.24
N GLY A 106 19.14 -23.39 2.52
CA GLY A 106 18.90 -24.82 2.72
C GLY A 106 17.68 -25.17 3.56
N GLY A 107 16.94 -24.17 4.06
CA GLY A 107 15.58 -24.38 4.58
C GLY A 107 14.62 -24.84 3.46
N PRO A 108 13.37 -25.22 3.80
CA PRO A 108 12.37 -25.51 2.80
C PRO A 108 12.28 -24.30 1.87
N VAL A 109 12.51 -24.56 0.56
CA VAL A 109 12.51 -23.50 -0.46
C VAL A 109 11.09 -22.99 -0.58
N PRO A 110 10.76 -21.79 -0.06
CA PRO A 110 9.48 -21.20 -0.35
C PRO A 110 9.41 -20.88 -1.84
N ASP A 111 8.20 -20.83 -2.36
CA ASP A 111 7.87 -20.38 -3.71
C ASP A 111 8.25 -18.90 -3.98
N ASP A 112 8.97 -18.28 -3.05
CA ASP A 112 9.32 -16.86 -3.00
C ASP A 112 10.68 -16.52 -3.63
N GLN A 113 11.48 -17.48 -4.11
CA GLN A 113 12.82 -17.15 -4.64
C GLN A 113 12.80 -16.23 -5.85
N ASP A 114 11.75 -16.27 -6.66
CA ASP A 114 11.56 -15.38 -7.79
C ASP A 114 11.18 -13.96 -7.37
N LEU A 115 10.77 -13.74 -6.11
CA LEU A 115 10.50 -12.40 -5.57
C LEU A 115 11.75 -11.52 -5.52
N ALA A 116 12.94 -12.09 -5.42
CA ALA A 116 14.20 -11.36 -5.40
C ALA A 116 14.35 -10.38 -6.58
N ARG A 117 13.76 -10.70 -7.75
CA ARG A 117 13.75 -9.81 -8.93
C ARG A 117 13.01 -8.49 -8.72
N LEU A 118 12.09 -8.43 -7.75
CA LEU A 118 11.31 -7.24 -7.43
C LEU A 118 12.05 -6.26 -6.49
N TYR A 119 13.17 -6.68 -5.92
CA TYR A 119 13.93 -5.88 -4.95
C TYR A 119 14.25 -4.46 -5.45
N PRO A 120 14.73 -4.25 -6.69
CA PRO A 120 15.02 -2.90 -7.18
C PRO A 120 13.78 -1.98 -7.24
N ALA A 121 12.59 -2.58 -7.37
CA ALA A 121 11.33 -1.83 -7.45
C ALA A 121 10.88 -1.26 -6.10
N ILE A 122 11.35 -1.79 -4.96
CA ILE A 122 10.95 -1.34 -3.61
C ILE A 122 11.15 0.18 -3.47
N HIS A 123 12.33 0.68 -3.83
CA HIS A 123 12.68 2.10 -3.71
C HIS A 123 12.31 2.96 -4.93
N GLN A 124 11.89 2.33 -6.04
CA GLN A 124 11.39 3.04 -7.22
C GLN A 124 9.88 3.29 -7.15
N ARG A 125 9.17 2.45 -6.40
CA ARG A 125 7.73 2.51 -6.23
C ARG A 125 7.32 3.69 -5.34
N HIS A 126 6.77 4.73 -5.93
CA HIS A 126 6.17 5.87 -5.23
C HIS A 126 4.76 6.12 -5.71
N THR A 127 3.90 6.64 -4.83
CA THR A 127 2.54 7.05 -5.22
C THR A 127 2.60 8.30 -6.08
N SER A 128 2.14 8.21 -7.32
CA SER A 128 2.09 9.33 -8.24
C SER A 128 0.74 10.05 -8.17
N ARG A 129 0.78 11.36 -7.97
CA ARG A 129 -0.39 12.25 -8.03
C ARG A 129 -0.28 13.22 -9.21
N TYR A 130 0.38 12.77 -10.28
CA TYR A 130 0.53 13.47 -11.56
C TYR A 130 -0.40 12.85 -12.61
N PRO A 131 -0.72 13.56 -13.72
CA PRO A 131 -1.45 12.97 -14.82
C PRO A 131 -0.65 11.82 -15.45
N PHE A 132 -1.38 10.81 -15.95
CA PHE A 132 -0.81 9.73 -16.72
C PHE A 132 -1.14 9.92 -18.22
N ASP A 133 -0.34 9.28 -19.07
CA ASP A 133 -0.56 9.29 -20.51
C ASP A 133 -1.81 8.48 -20.88
N ASP A 134 -2.44 8.80 -22.02
CA ASP A 134 -3.58 8.03 -22.56
C ASP A 134 -3.17 6.66 -23.15
N ARG A 135 -1.92 6.24 -22.91
CA ARG A 135 -1.39 4.96 -23.37
C ARG A 135 -1.99 3.80 -22.59
N ASP A 136 -2.56 2.83 -23.32
CA ASP A 136 -3.11 1.62 -22.71
C ASP A 136 -2.04 0.78 -21.98
N VAL A 137 -2.46 0.15 -20.89
CA VAL A 137 -1.67 -0.89 -20.22
C VAL A 137 -1.82 -2.19 -21.02
N PRO A 138 -0.72 -2.76 -21.56
CA PRO A 138 -0.77 -3.96 -22.37
C PRO A 138 -1.35 -5.17 -21.61
N GLU A 139 -2.02 -6.08 -22.33
CA GLU A 139 -2.70 -7.21 -21.69
C GLU A 139 -1.73 -8.20 -21.04
N ASP A 140 -0.53 -8.36 -21.55
CA ASP A 140 0.51 -9.16 -20.91
C ASP A 140 0.93 -8.57 -19.55
N VAL A 141 1.00 -7.23 -19.44
CA VAL A 141 1.24 -6.53 -18.18
C VAL A 141 0.05 -6.74 -17.25
N ARG A 142 -1.19 -6.51 -17.70
CA ARG A 142 -2.40 -6.73 -16.89
C ARG A 142 -2.46 -8.17 -16.37
N SER A 143 -2.11 -9.15 -17.21
CA SER A 143 -2.09 -10.57 -16.82
C SER A 143 -1.05 -10.86 -15.74
N ARG A 144 0.15 -10.26 -15.82
CA ARG A 144 1.17 -10.37 -14.76
C ARG A 144 0.69 -9.74 -13.44
N LEU A 145 0.04 -8.58 -13.50
CA LEU A 145 -0.51 -7.92 -12.32
C LEU A 145 -1.61 -8.76 -11.64
N ARG A 146 -2.50 -9.40 -12.45
CA ARG A 146 -3.51 -10.35 -11.91
C ARG A 146 -2.84 -11.55 -11.23
N ALA A 147 -1.83 -12.13 -11.87
CA ALA A 147 -1.09 -13.26 -11.31
C ALA A 147 -0.39 -12.88 -10.00
N ALA A 148 0.17 -11.68 -9.90
CA ALA A 148 0.78 -11.16 -8.68
C ALA A 148 -0.23 -11.09 -7.51
N ALA A 149 -1.42 -10.54 -7.74
CA ALA A 149 -2.48 -10.50 -6.73
C ALA A 149 -2.91 -11.92 -6.31
N THR A 150 -3.11 -12.82 -7.29
CA THR A 150 -3.58 -14.21 -7.04
C THR A 150 -2.59 -15.00 -6.19
N ARG A 151 -1.29 -14.83 -6.38
CA ARG A 151 -0.26 -15.49 -5.56
C ARG A 151 -0.37 -15.14 -4.07
N GLU A 152 -0.86 -13.98 -3.74
CA GLU A 152 -1.02 -13.52 -2.35
C GLU A 152 -2.44 -13.77 -1.79
N GLY A 153 -3.30 -14.47 -2.55
CA GLY A 153 -4.67 -14.80 -2.15
C GLY A 153 -5.65 -13.63 -2.30
N ALA A 154 -5.35 -12.70 -3.20
CA ALA A 154 -6.23 -11.62 -3.64
C ALA A 154 -6.54 -11.75 -5.13
N GLU A 155 -7.49 -10.99 -5.62
CA GLU A 155 -7.85 -10.93 -7.04
C GLU A 155 -7.73 -9.49 -7.53
N LEU A 156 -7.29 -9.30 -8.78
CA LEU A 156 -7.20 -8.00 -9.42
C LEU A 156 -8.06 -7.99 -10.67
N SER A 157 -8.99 -7.04 -10.79
CA SER A 157 -9.78 -6.81 -11.99
C SER A 157 -9.54 -5.43 -12.56
N PHE A 158 -9.68 -5.32 -13.88
CA PHE A 158 -9.71 -4.05 -14.60
C PHE A 158 -11.15 -3.85 -15.04
N PRO A 159 -11.87 -2.86 -14.47
CA PRO A 159 -13.29 -2.67 -14.74
C PRO A 159 -13.52 -2.28 -16.20
N GLU A 160 -14.59 -2.79 -16.81
CA GLU A 160 -15.07 -2.34 -18.09
C GLU A 160 -15.65 -0.93 -18.03
N SER A 161 -15.87 -0.28 -19.15
CA SER A 161 -16.22 1.15 -19.24
C SER A 161 -17.38 1.56 -18.32
N TRP A 162 -18.46 0.80 -18.29
CA TRP A 162 -19.62 1.10 -17.46
C TRP A 162 -19.35 0.93 -15.94
N HIS A 163 -18.58 -0.09 -15.54
CA HIS A 163 -18.17 -0.28 -14.13
C HIS A 163 -17.12 0.76 -13.73
N LEU A 164 -16.22 1.13 -14.64
CA LEU A 164 -15.29 2.24 -14.45
C LEU A 164 -16.04 3.54 -14.15
N ASP A 165 -17.06 3.87 -14.93
CA ASP A 165 -17.89 5.04 -14.72
C ASP A 165 -18.55 5.02 -13.34
N THR A 166 -19.13 3.89 -12.96
CA THR A 166 -19.71 3.70 -11.61
C THR A 166 -18.69 3.94 -10.50
N VAL A 167 -17.49 3.34 -10.60
CA VAL A 167 -16.44 3.53 -9.59
C VAL A 167 -16.01 4.99 -9.49
N LEU A 168 -15.89 5.69 -10.62
CA LEU A 168 -15.54 7.11 -10.63
C LEU A 168 -16.63 8.00 -10.03
N GLU A 169 -17.91 7.68 -10.23
CA GLU A 169 -19.04 8.36 -9.60
C GLU A 169 -19.03 8.15 -8.08
N LEU A 170 -18.78 6.91 -7.61
CA LEU A 170 -18.65 6.61 -6.18
C LEU A 170 -17.46 7.34 -5.54
N VAL A 171 -16.35 7.48 -6.26
CA VAL A 171 -15.20 8.29 -5.79
C VAL A 171 -15.61 9.76 -5.63
N HIS A 172 -16.32 10.32 -6.61
CA HIS A 172 -16.80 11.70 -6.54
C HIS A 172 -17.81 11.92 -5.38
N ASP A 173 -18.68 10.95 -5.13
CA ASP A 173 -19.59 10.98 -3.99
C ASP A 173 -18.81 10.96 -2.66
N ALA A 174 -17.80 10.09 -2.53
CA ALA A 174 -16.92 10.06 -1.37
C ALA A 174 -16.17 11.39 -1.15
N GLU A 175 -15.61 11.99 -2.22
CA GLU A 175 -14.97 13.31 -2.15
C GLU A 175 -15.93 14.38 -1.61
N SER A 176 -17.19 14.33 -2.05
CA SER A 176 -18.24 15.25 -1.61
C SER A 176 -18.57 15.06 -0.14
N ARG A 177 -18.69 13.81 0.33
CA ARG A 177 -18.93 13.49 1.75
C ARG A 177 -17.76 13.91 2.65
N ASP A 178 -16.52 13.64 2.24
CA ASP A 178 -15.31 14.04 2.97
C ASP A 178 -15.25 15.54 3.23
N THR A 179 -15.74 16.37 2.29
CA THR A 179 -15.78 17.83 2.48
C THR A 179 -16.75 18.26 3.58
N LEU A 180 -17.74 17.43 3.89
CA LEU A 180 -18.79 17.69 4.88
C LEU A 180 -18.52 17.00 6.22
N ASP A 181 -17.66 15.94 6.26
CA ASP A 181 -17.33 15.22 7.49
C ASP A 181 -16.19 15.91 8.26
N PRO A 182 -16.46 16.43 9.48
CA PRO A 182 -15.42 17.02 10.31
C PRO A 182 -14.37 15.98 10.80
N GLY A 183 -14.81 14.72 11.02
CA GLY A 183 -13.94 13.68 11.56
C GLY A 183 -12.93 13.16 10.54
N GLY A 184 -13.35 12.97 9.28
CA GLY A 184 -12.43 12.62 8.19
C GLY A 184 -11.39 13.70 7.92
N ARG A 185 -11.78 14.99 8.11
CA ARG A 185 -10.83 16.10 8.05
C ARG A 185 -9.77 16.05 9.15
N GLU A 186 -10.16 15.71 10.38
CA GLU A 186 -9.20 15.60 11.50
C GLU A 186 -8.13 14.54 11.22
N ASP A 187 -8.51 13.34 10.72
CA ASP A 187 -7.56 12.32 10.30
C ASP A 187 -6.66 12.82 9.16
N LEU A 188 -7.23 13.50 8.16
CA LEU A 188 -6.45 14.05 7.06
C LEU A 188 -5.44 15.11 7.52
N GLU A 189 -5.84 16.01 8.40
CA GLU A 189 -4.97 17.04 8.96
C GLU A 189 -3.86 16.45 9.82
N ARG A 190 -4.17 15.45 10.65
CA ARG A 190 -3.19 14.73 11.47
C ARG A 190 -2.07 14.12 10.62
N TRP A 191 -2.39 13.63 9.43
CA TRP A 191 -1.45 12.92 8.57
C TRP A 191 -0.96 13.74 7.37
N THR A 192 -1.11 15.05 7.40
CA THR A 192 -0.60 15.96 6.37
C THR A 192 0.49 16.85 6.95
N ARG A 193 1.61 17.02 6.24
CA ARG A 193 2.75 17.83 6.65
C ARG A 193 2.91 19.02 5.72
N LEU A 194 2.82 20.24 6.25
CA LEU A 194 2.80 21.49 5.48
C LEU A 194 4.00 22.38 5.83
N GLY A 195 4.45 23.19 4.86
CA GLY A 195 5.54 24.12 5.04
C GLY A 195 6.81 23.47 5.61
N PRO A 196 7.51 24.09 6.55
CA PRO A 196 8.77 23.58 7.12
C PRO A 196 8.63 22.21 7.81
N GLU A 197 7.43 21.84 8.28
CA GLU A 197 7.18 20.52 8.86
C GLU A 197 7.36 19.41 7.80
N ALA A 198 7.03 19.68 6.54
CA ALA A 198 7.16 18.72 5.46
C ALA A 198 8.61 18.30 5.19
N ASP A 199 9.58 19.17 5.47
CA ASP A 199 11.01 18.93 5.20
C ASP A 199 11.67 18.03 6.25
N VAL A 200 11.12 17.97 7.47
CA VAL A 200 11.68 17.22 8.60
C VAL A 200 10.82 16.05 9.06
N ALA A 201 9.65 15.89 8.45
CA ALA A 201 8.72 14.83 8.81
C ALA A 201 9.28 13.44 8.51
N THR A 202 8.95 12.48 9.35
CA THR A 202 9.26 11.05 9.15
C THR A 202 8.03 10.24 8.77
N ASP A 203 6.85 10.87 8.71
CA ASP A 203 5.57 10.25 8.39
C ASP A 203 4.59 11.26 7.76
N GLY A 204 3.38 10.81 7.46
CA GLY A 204 2.37 11.65 6.84
C GLY A 204 2.65 11.92 5.36
N VAL A 205 1.75 12.67 4.73
CA VAL A 205 1.88 13.09 3.33
C VAL A 205 2.42 14.51 3.30
N PRO A 206 3.67 14.72 2.85
CA PRO A 206 4.26 16.06 2.79
C PRO A 206 3.68 16.85 1.63
N GLU A 207 3.64 18.18 1.78
CA GLU A 207 3.07 19.12 0.82
C GLU A 207 3.65 18.96 -0.59
N TYR A 208 4.96 18.70 -0.71
CA TYR A 208 5.61 18.49 -2.00
C TYR A 208 5.13 17.23 -2.74
N ALA A 209 4.45 16.30 -2.05
CA ALA A 209 3.91 15.07 -2.63
C ALA A 209 2.43 15.16 -3.01
N PHE A 210 1.78 16.32 -2.91
CA PHE A 210 0.36 16.48 -3.27
C PHE A 210 0.10 16.42 -4.78
N GLY A 211 1.11 16.71 -5.59
CA GLY A 211 0.94 16.86 -7.04
C GLY A 211 0.16 18.13 -7.42
N PRO A 212 0.00 18.40 -8.71
CA PRO A 212 -0.74 19.57 -9.20
C PRO A 212 -2.25 19.45 -8.92
N ARG A 213 -2.95 20.56 -8.87
CA ARG A 213 -4.43 20.56 -8.76
C ARG A 213 -5.04 20.03 -10.05
N ARG A 214 -6.05 19.19 -9.92
CA ARG A 214 -6.83 18.73 -11.06
C ARG A 214 -7.72 19.88 -11.54
N ARG A 215 -7.45 20.41 -12.75
CA ARG A 215 -8.27 21.42 -13.40
C ARG A 215 -9.40 20.79 -14.20
N ASP A 216 -9.15 19.62 -14.82
CA ASP A 216 -10.07 18.84 -15.62
C ASP A 216 -9.62 17.37 -15.64
N GLY A 217 -10.45 16.48 -16.20
CA GLY A 217 -10.22 15.04 -16.22
C GLY A 217 -10.90 14.32 -15.06
N ARG A 218 -10.78 12.98 -15.04
CA ARG A 218 -11.53 12.11 -14.11
C ARG A 218 -10.64 11.27 -13.20
N ALA A 219 -9.32 11.55 -13.16
CA ALA A 219 -8.41 10.81 -12.29
C ALA A 219 -8.84 10.90 -10.82
N PRO A 220 -9.02 9.77 -10.10
CA PRO A 220 -9.45 9.74 -8.72
C PRO A 220 -8.28 10.08 -7.80
N LEU A 221 -8.18 11.33 -7.40
CA LEU A 221 -7.10 11.86 -6.57
C LEU A 221 -7.66 12.56 -5.34
N ARG A 222 -7.20 12.18 -4.15
CA ARG A 222 -7.53 12.91 -2.92
C ARG A 222 -6.77 14.23 -2.86
N ASP A 223 -7.47 15.33 -2.58
CA ASP A 223 -6.84 16.62 -2.28
C ASP A 223 -6.43 16.71 -0.81
N PHE A 224 -5.14 16.48 -0.52
CA PHE A 224 -4.57 16.57 0.81
C PHE A 224 -4.47 18.00 1.36
N ALA A 225 -4.52 19.01 0.50
CA ALA A 225 -4.52 20.39 0.95
C ALA A 225 -5.86 20.78 1.60
N GLY A 226 -6.96 20.28 1.05
CA GLY A 226 -8.30 20.69 1.48
C GLY A 226 -8.47 22.20 1.35
N ARG A 227 -8.84 22.87 2.46
CA ARG A 227 -9.01 24.34 2.54
C ARG A 227 -7.78 25.06 3.11
N ARG A 228 -6.71 24.31 3.44
CA ARG A 228 -5.51 24.90 4.06
C ARG A 228 -4.67 25.62 3.02
N PRO A 229 -4.03 26.74 3.39
CA PRO A 229 -3.08 27.40 2.52
C PRO A 229 -1.86 26.47 2.33
N VAL A 230 -1.49 26.25 1.09
CA VAL A 230 -0.33 25.46 0.66
C VAL A 230 0.42 26.23 -0.40
N ALA A 231 1.71 25.90 -0.61
CA ALA A 231 2.49 26.48 -1.69
C ALA A 231 1.80 26.26 -3.05
N ASP A 232 2.10 27.12 -4.02
CA ASP A 232 1.55 26.97 -5.36
C ASP A 232 2.12 25.70 -6.00
N ARG A 233 1.24 24.72 -6.21
CA ARG A 233 1.55 23.44 -6.85
C ARG A 233 1.08 23.37 -8.30
N GLY A 234 0.64 24.51 -8.85
CA GLY A 234 0.09 24.60 -10.20
C GLY A 234 -1.21 23.80 -10.37
N SER A 235 -1.71 23.79 -11.60
CA SER A 235 -2.88 22.99 -11.98
C SER A 235 -2.68 22.38 -13.38
N THR A 236 -3.24 21.19 -13.61
CA THR A 236 -3.12 20.52 -14.89
C THR A 236 -4.39 19.73 -15.24
N VAL A 237 -4.47 19.32 -16.48
CA VAL A 237 -5.51 18.40 -16.97
C VAL A 237 -5.03 16.98 -16.74
N PHE A 238 -5.89 16.16 -16.18
CA PHE A 238 -5.66 14.73 -15.98
C PHE A 238 -6.35 13.92 -17.07
N GLU A 239 -6.05 12.64 -17.14
CA GLU A 239 -6.66 11.71 -18.07
C GLU A 239 -8.18 11.66 -17.87
N LYS A 240 -8.93 11.59 -19.01
CA LYS A 240 -10.40 11.46 -19.00
C LYS A 240 -10.86 10.04 -18.74
N SER A 241 -10.05 9.06 -19.16
CA SER A 241 -10.30 7.63 -18.97
C SER A 241 -9.16 6.99 -18.19
N PRO A 242 -9.10 7.17 -16.85
CA PRO A 242 -8.03 6.60 -16.05
C PRO A 242 -8.10 5.06 -16.07
N HIS A 243 -6.95 4.40 -16.18
CA HIS A 243 -6.86 2.96 -16.04
C HIS A 243 -6.95 2.59 -14.55
N LEU A 244 -8.11 2.13 -14.14
CA LEU A 244 -8.34 1.64 -12.78
C LEU A 244 -8.18 0.12 -12.72
N ALA A 245 -7.72 -0.34 -11.57
CA ALA A 245 -7.76 -1.73 -11.18
C ALA A 245 -8.32 -1.84 -9.77
N LEU A 246 -9.16 -2.85 -9.54
CA LEU A 246 -9.80 -3.12 -8.26
C LEU A 246 -9.19 -4.38 -7.67
N LEU A 247 -8.66 -4.28 -6.45
CA LEU A 247 -8.13 -5.39 -5.69
C LEU A 247 -9.21 -5.92 -4.75
N TYR A 248 -9.46 -7.24 -4.81
CA TYR A 248 -10.49 -7.93 -4.05
C TYR A 248 -9.92 -9.05 -3.19
N THR A 249 -10.68 -9.41 -2.16
CA THR A 249 -10.50 -10.65 -1.39
C THR A 249 -11.83 -11.39 -1.27
N GLY A 250 -11.77 -12.70 -1.12
CA GLY A 250 -12.98 -13.54 -0.96
C GLY A 250 -13.70 -13.30 0.37
N GLY A 251 -12.99 -12.93 1.44
CA GLY A 251 -13.51 -12.54 2.74
C GLY A 251 -13.17 -11.09 3.10
N ASP A 252 -13.66 -10.64 4.26
CA ASP A 252 -13.45 -9.28 4.76
C ASP A 252 -13.06 -9.28 6.25
N ALA A 253 -12.04 -10.03 6.57
CA ALA A 253 -11.51 -10.21 7.92
C ALA A 253 -10.01 -9.85 7.97
N PRO A 254 -9.40 -9.71 9.16
CA PRO A 254 -7.99 -9.34 9.31
C PRO A 254 -7.01 -10.17 8.46
N LEU A 255 -7.27 -11.48 8.29
CA LEU A 255 -6.47 -12.34 7.43
C LEU A 255 -6.57 -11.93 5.96
N ASP A 256 -7.76 -11.61 5.48
CA ASP A 256 -8.00 -11.18 4.11
C ASP A 256 -7.38 -9.82 3.85
N TRP A 257 -7.43 -8.91 4.82
CA TRP A 257 -6.81 -7.58 4.72
C TRP A 257 -5.28 -7.66 4.68
N LEU A 258 -4.66 -8.57 5.44
CA LEU A 258 -3.22 -8.82 5.36
C LEU A 258 -2.81 -9.40 3.99
N ARG A 259 -3.61 -10.33 3.45
CA ARG A 259 -3.41 -10.87 2.10
C ARG A 259 -3.58 -9.79 1.04
N ALA A 260 -4.63 -8.96 1.16
CA ALA A 260 -4.83 -7.81 0.29
C ALA A 260 -3.63 -6.86 0.29
N GLY A 261 -3.02 -6.63 1.47
CA GLY A 261 -1.82 -5.80 1.60
C GLY A 261 -0.62 -6.40 0.88
N GLN A 262 -0.39 -7.71 1.04
CA GLN A 262 0.67 -8.40 0.30
C GLN A 262 0.40 -8.37 -1.21
N GLY A 263 -0.84 -8.68 -1.64
CA GLY A 263 -1.24 -8.61 -3.04
C GLY A 263 -1.13 -7.21 -3.64
N LEU A 264 -1.49 -6.18 -2.87
CA LEU A 264 -1.33 -4.78 -3.27
C LEU A 264 0.13 -4.45 -3.59
N GLU A 265 1.03 -4.76 -2.67
CA GLU A 265 2.45 -4.42 -2.85
C GLU A 265 3.08 -5.26 -3.96
N HIS A 266 2.72 -6.54 -4.09
CA HIS A 266 3.16 -7.38 -5.20
C HIS A 266 2.76 -6.76 -6.55
N VAL A 267 1.49 -6.35 -6.69
CA VAL A 267 0.99 -5.66 -7.89
C VAL A 267 1.75 -4.36 -8.15
N LEU A 268 1.99 -3.55 -7.12
CA LEU A 268 2.67 -2.28 -7.26
C LEU A 268 4.15 -2.45 -7.67
N LEU A 269 4.87 -3.42 -7.12
CA LEU A 269 6.25 -3.70 -7.50
C LEU A 269 6.34 -4.26 -8.94
N GLU A 270 5.42 -5.16 -9.33
CA GLU A 270 5.31 -5.62 -10.73
C GLU A 270 4.99 -4.49 -11.70
N ALA A 271 4.06 -3.60 -11.33
CA ALA A 271 3.72 -2.43 -12.14
C ALA A 271 4.94 -1.50 -12.31
N THR A 272 5.67 -1.26 -11.22
CA THR A 272 6.91 -0.46 -11.24
C THR A 272 7.96 -1.10 -12.16
N THR A 273 8.16 -2.41 -12.08
CA THR A 273 9.07 -3.16 -12.96
C THR A 273 8.65 -3.07 -14.43
N ALA A 274 7.34 -2.96 -14.70
CA ALA A 274 6.80 -2.76 -16.04
C ALA A 274 6.84 -1.29 -16.51
N GLY A 275 7.42 -0.38 -15.71
CA GLY A 275 7.51 1.06 -16.01
C GLY A 275 6.20 1.83 -15.82
N LEU A 276 5.24 1.27 -15.07
CA LEU A 276 4.00 1.95 -14.73
C LEU A 276 4.17 2.76 -13.44
N ALA A 277 3.56 3.93 -13.40
CA ALA A 277 3.30 4.67 -12.17
C ALA A 277 1.96 4.24 -11.57
N GLY A 278 1.85 4.34 -10.24
CA GLY A 278 0.64 3.96 -9.51
C GLY A 278 0.15 5.03 -8.56
N SER A 279 -1.17 5.09 -8.38
CA SER A 279 -1.85 5.89 -7.36
C SER A 279 -2.88 5.03 -6.65
N LEU A 280 -3.06 5.29 -5.35
CA LEU A 280 -4.00 4.54 -4.51
C LEU A 280 -5.17 5.45 -4.11
N THR A 281 -6.37 4.92 -4.24
CA THR A 281 -7.61 5.62 -3.93
C THR A 281 -8.37 4.84 -2.86
N SER A 282 -8.46 5.40 -1.65
CA SER A 282 -9.10 4.73 -0.50
C SER A 282 -10.41 5.39 -0.05
N HIS A 283 -10.65 6.66 -0.37
CA HIS A 283 -11.76 7.43 0.22
C HIS A 283 -13.15 6.83 -0.03
N LEU A 284 -13.41 6.24 -1.21
CA LEU A 284 -14.69 5.53 -1.41
C LEU A 284 -14.79 4.27 -0.52
N LEU A 285 -13.65 3.68 -0.13
CA LEU A 285 -13.58 2.47 0.69
C LEU A 285 -13.62 2.73 2.21
N GLU A 286 -13.60 4.00 2.59
CA GLU A 286 -13.76 4.49 3.97
C GLU A 286 -15.25 4.61 4.35
N ASN A 287 -16.14 4.51 3.34
CA ASN A 287 -17.60 4.52 3.47
C ASN A 287 -18.13 3.12 3.14
N ASP A 288 -18.69 2.42 4.12
CA ASP A 288 -19.15 1.02 3.96
C ASP A 288 -20.19 0.86 2.85
N ASP A 289 -21.14 1.80 2.76
CA ASP A 289 -22.17 1.81 1.73
C ASP A 289 -21.61 1.99 0.31
N LEU A 290 -20.67 2.93 0.12
CA LEU A 290 -20.01 3.14 -1.17
C LEU A 290 -19.12 1.97 -1.54
N ARG A 291 -18.42 1.40 -0.55
CA ARG A 291 -17.55 0.25 -0.74
C ARG A 291 -18.31 -0.98 -1.26
N VAL A 292 -19.52 -1.22 -0.76
CA VAL A 292 -20.37 -2.31 -1.24
C VAL A 292 -20.76 -2.10 -2.70
N LEU A 293 -21.08 -0.85 -3.09
CA LEU A 293 -21.46 -0.49 -4.45
C LEU A 293 -20.29 -0.55 -5.44
N ALA A 294 -19.05 -0.48 -4.97
CA ALA A 294 -17.86 -0.58 -5.81
C ALA A 294 -17.58 -2.02 -6.30
N ARG A 295 -18.29 -3.02 -5.80
CA ARG A 295 -18.18 -4.41 -6.27
C ARG A 295 -18.57 -4.51 -7.73
N ASP A 296 -17.99 -5.49 -8.44
CA ASP A 296 -18.48 -5.86 -9.77
C ASP A 296 -19.94 -6.35 -9.67
N PRO A 297 -20.91 -5.61 -10.21
CA PRO A 297 -22.31 -5.96 -10.05
C PRO A 297 -22.74 -7.18 -10.89
N VAL A 298 -21.93 -7.61 -11.86
CA VAL A 298 -22.21 -8.82 -12.65
C VAL A 298 -21.84 -10.07 -11.84
N SER A 299 -20.63 -10.11 -11.28
CA SER A 299 -20.17 -11.25 -10.50
C SER A 299 -20.61 -11.18 -9.04
N GLY A 300 -20.79 -9.99 -8.48
CA GLY A 300 -21.09 -9.75 -7.06
C GLY A 300 -20.06 -10.31 -6.08
N ARG A 301 -18.91 -10.77 -6.61
CA ARG A 301 -17.92 -11.53 -5.86
C ARG A 301 -16.95 -10.60 -5.12
N GLY A 302 -16.48 -11.11 -3.99
CA GLY A 302 -15.39 -10.53 -3.22
C GLY A 302 -15.74 -9.20 -2.54
N TYR A 303 -14.75 -8.69 -1.81
CA TYR A 303 -14.79 -7.42 -1.11
C TYR A 303 -13.68 -6.53 -1.66
N VAL A 304 -14.03 -5.36 -2.16
CA VAL A 304 -13.04 -4.40 -2.67
C VAL A 304 -12.16 -3.92 -1.52
N GLN A 305 -10.86 -4.11 -1.65
CA GLN A 305 -9.88 -3.75 -0.64
C GLN A 305 -9.07 -2.50 -1.02
N MET A 306 -8.83 -2.29 -2.33
CA MET A 306 -8.12 -1.12 -2.85
C MET A 306 -8.56 -0.80 -4.27
N VAL A 307 -8.58 0.50 -4.59
CA VAL A 307 -8.68 1.00 -5.96
C VAL A 307 -7.31 1.54 -6.35
N LEU A 308 -6.75 1.00 -7.42
CA LEU A 308 -5.48 1.43 -7.99
C LEU A 308 -5.74 2.18 -9.29
N ARG A 309 -5.07 3.29 -9.49
CA ARG A 309 -4.91 3.94 -10.78
C ARG A 309 -3.50 3.65 -11.28
N LEU A 310 -3.38 3.02 -12.43
CA LEU A 310 -2.12 2.57 -13.04
C LEU A 310 -1.97 3.20 -14.42
N GLY A 311 -0.75 3.54 -14.81
CA GLY A 311 -0.51 4.12 -16.13
C GLY A 311 0.93 4.55 -16.34
N TYR A 312 1.23 5.00 -17.54
CA TYR A 312 2.53 5.57 -17.87
C TYR A 312 2.53 7.07 -17.51
N GLY A 313 3.54 7.51 -16.81
CA GLY A 313 3.63 8.90 -16.39
C GLY A 313 4.72 9.11 -15.33
N PRO A 314 4.84 10.33 -14.79
CA PRO A 314 5.85 10.63 -13.79
C PRO A 314 5.65 9.80 -12.52
N HIS A 315 6.72 9.24 -12.00
CA HIS A 315 6.73 8.72 -10.62
C HIS A 315 6.54 9.86 -9.63
N GLY A 316 5.84 9.58 -8.53
CA GLY A 316 5.71 10.55 -7.45
C GLY A 316 7.04 10.74 -6.71
N PRO A 317 7.20 11.83 -5.95
CA PRO A 317 8.36 12.00 -5.09
C PRO A 317 8.36 10.97 -3.96
N ALA A 318 9.53 10.67 -3.44
CA ALA A 318 9.68 9.84 -2.24
C ALA A 318 8.98 10.52 -1.05
N THR A 319 8.20 9.77 -0.31
CA THR A 319 7.61 10.20 0.96
C THR A 319 8.49 9.73 2.13
N PRO A 320 8.51 10.45 3.26
CA PRO A 320 9.39 10.14 4.37
C PRO A 320 9.06 8.76 4.99
N ARG A 321 10.04 8.20 5.67
CA ARG A 321 9.89 6.97 6.46
C ARG A 321 10.43 7.17 7.86
N ARG A 322 9.80 6.49 8.82
CA ARG A 322 10.27 6.44 10.20
C ARG A 322 11.64 5.77 10.25
N PRO A 323 12.57 6.29 11.07
CA PRO A 323 13.82 5.60 11.34
C PRO A 323 13.58 4.16 11.78
N VAL A 324 14.43 3.23 11.35
CA VAL A 324 14.27 1.80 11.71
C VAL A 324 14.28 1.61 13.22
N GLY A 325 15.09 2.38 13.95
CA GLY A 325 15.13 2.32 15.42
C GLY A 325 13.83 2.69 16.12
N ASP A 326 12.91 3.42 15.44
CA ASP A 326 11.60 3.77 16.00
C ASP A 326 10.55 2.65 15.79
N VAL A 327 10.85 1.67 14.95
CA VAL A 327 9.91 0.61 14.53
C VAL A 327 10.41 -0.79 14.81
N LEU A 328 11.70 -0.99 15.13
CA LEU A 328 12.33 -2.28 15.36
C LEU A 328 12.86 -2.37 16.80
N ASP A 329 12.38 -3.37 17.54
CA ASP A 329 12.94 -3.83 18.80
C ASP A 329 13.71 -5.14 18.57
N ILE A 330 14.88 -5.30 19.18
CA ILE A 330 15.69 -6.54 19.14
C ILE A 330 15.83 -7.06 20.57
N THR A 331 15.43 -8.32 20.78
CA THR A 331 15.41 -8.96 22.11
C THR A 331 16.04 -10.35 22.07
#